data_8b0023d4f368ed9a5d79a2271c1fbc6b
#
_entry.id   8b0023d4f368ed9a5d79a2271c1fbc6b
#
_cell.length_a   1.000
_cell.length_b   1.000
_cell.length_c   1.000
_cell.angle_alpha   90.00
_cell.angle_beta   90.00
_cell.angle_gamma   90.00
#
_symmetry.space_group_name_H-M   'P 1'
#
loop_
_entity.id
_entity.type
_entity.pdbx_description
1 polymer ?
#
loop_
_entity_poly.entity_id
_entity_poly.type
_entity_poly.pdbx_seq_one_letter_code
_entity_poly.pdbx_strand_id
1 'polypeptide(L)'
;MSYDPAFKSRIQEIFARRVAAYSNNLGLECELTTRCLNNCSYCGADIFEQQGEVDFGVLTGHLKAYAAHAQETGANFVASLVGGDAFLYTRFDELLTFLAENDIRYLVKCNASTLTRKRAERLKETGCTVLKMTFYGEAQVHNAHRGLDTLKLLEERSKMARSLGLPVVWHLSVGKENLESVRRSLPYIRSLNLDGVVEGRVGKIGRLAEEADFADLTSLEWRGFLLELLHFYYRYGTEGFNFGFRDKLWIPLLVEEGLLDLAPLRGKGIRMGCDLFANAATVDFRGYLKGCGLLEAAQKNVIFHPAAQKRAVFLSKDTATLKEGSVCASCIYHDFCRGCRAIALAHSGDASAQDPHCWLGRPEAI
;
A
#
# COMPACT_ATOMS: atom_id res chain seq x y z
N MET A 1 -18.45 -5.11 -20.53
CA MET A 1 -18.48 -3.75 -21.10
C MET A 1 -17.35 -3.64 -22.12
N SER A 2 -17.54 -3.05 -23.30
CA SER A 2 -16.41 -2.84 -24.21
C SER A 2 -15.72 -1.51 -23.88
N TYR A 3 -14.45 -1.56 -23.53
CA TYR A 3 -13.62 -0.37 -23.31
C TYR A 3 -13.11 0.14 -24.66
N ASP A 4 -13.00 1.46 -24.80
CA ASP A 4 -12.47 2.05 -26.01
C ASP A 4 -10.93 1.81 -26.17
N PRO A 5 -10.39 1.95 -27.37
CA PRO A 5 -8.95 1.72 -27.63
C PRO A 5 -8.03 2.67 -26.86
N ALA A 6 -8.47 3.92 -26.59
CA ALA A 6 -7.65 4.89 -25.89
C ALA A 6 -7.47 4.51 -24.42
N PHE A 7 -8.56 4.05 -23.77
CA PHE A 7 -8.48 3.53 -22.40
C PHE A 7 -7.60 2.28 -22.30
N LYS A 8 -7.75 1.35 -23.26
CA LYS A 8 -6.90 0.16 -23.34
C LYS A 8 -5.42 0.53 -23.45
N SER A 9 -5.07 1.44 -24.37
CA SER A 9 -3.69 1.94 -24.54
C SER A 9 -3.16 2.54 -23.24
N ARG A 10 -3.97 3.35 -22.55
CA ARG A 10 -3.60 3.97 -21.29
C ARG A 10 -3.31 2.95 -20.18
N ILE A 11 -4.12 1.90 -20.05
CA ILE A 11 -3.86 0.81 -19.09
C ILE A 11 -2.54 0.11 -19.42
N GLN A 12 -2.33 -0.21 -20.69
CA GLN A 12 -1.09 -0.84 -21.14
C GLN A 12 0.15 0.03 -20.84
N GLU A 13 0.08 1.35 -21.07
CA GLU A 13 1.16 2.28 -20.73
C GLU A 13 1.43 2.36 -19.23
N ILE A 14 0.38 2.38 -18.40
CA ILE A 14 0.53 2.35 -16.93
C ILE A 14 1.27 1.09 -16.50
N PHE A 15 0.91 -0.07 -17.07
CA PHE A 15 1.56 -1.33 -16.73
C PHE A 15 2.97 -1.44 -17.33
N ALA A 16 3.22 -0.95 -18.53
CA ALA A 16 4.56 -0.88 -19.10
C ALA A 16 5.51 -0.04 -18.22
N ARG A 17 5.05 1.12 -17.75
CA ARG A 17 5.80 1.94 -16.79
C ARG A 17 6.03 1.21 -15.46
N ARG A 18 5.05 0.46 -14.96
CA ARG A 18 5.21 -0.34 -13.74
C ARG A 18 6.21 -1.46 -13.92
N VAL A 19 6.19 -2.16 -15.04
CA VAL A 19 7.17 -3.19 -15.37
C VAL A 19 8.58 -2.60 -15.42
N ALA A 20 8.75 -1.48 -16.12
CA ALA A 20 10.04 -0.78 -16.18
C ALA A 20 10.50 -0.29 -14.80
N ALA A 21 9.58 0.24 -13.99
CA ALA A 21 9.87 0.73 -12.65
C ALA A 21 10.11 -0.41 -11.64
N TYR A 22 9.54 -1.60 -11.85
CA TYR A 22 9.64 -2.71 -10.92
C TYR A 22 11.07 -3.20 -10.70
N SER A 23 11.87 -3.27 -11.77
CA SER A 23 13.29 -3.61 -11.68
C SER A 23 14.16 -2.48 -11.14
N ASN A 24 13.65 -1.24 -11.13
CA ASN A 24 14.42 -0.03 -10.85
C ASN A 24 13.91 0.79 -9.65
N ASN A 25 12.88 0.35 -8.95
CA ASN A 25 12.37 1.05 -7.77
C ASN A 25 12.74 0.31 -6.50
N LEU A 26 13.23 1.07 -5.51
CA LEU A 26 13.43 0.63 -4.14
C LEU A 26 12.47 1.38 -3.22
N GLY A 27 11.81 0.68 -2.32
CA GLY A 27 10.95 1.24 -1.29
C GLY A 27 11.42 0.88 0.10
N LEU A 28 11.43 1.84 1.01
CA LEU A 28 11.59 1.59 2.44
C LEU A 28 10.41 2.21 3.17
N GLU A 29 9.55 1.37 3.74
CA GLU A 29 8.50 1.80 4.65
C GLU A 29 9.10 1.97 6.05
N CYS A 30 8.95 3.16 6.64
CA CYS A 30 9.52 3.52 7.93
C CYS A 30 8.40 3.67 8.96
N GLU A 31 8.22 2.71 9.84
CA GLU A 31 7.29 2.78 10.97
C GLU A 31 7.92 3.62 12.09
N LEU A 32 7.68 4.93 12.04
CA LEU A 32 8.37 5.90 12.86
C LEU A 32 8.03 5.81 14.34
N THR A 33 6.75 5.55 14.64
CA THR A 33 6.20 5.55 16.00
C THR A 33 4.95 4.69 16.09
N THR A 34 4.66 4.14 17.25
CA THR A 34 3.39 3.47 17.53
C THR A 34 2.29 4.44 17.96
N ARG A 35 2.60 5.71 18.25
CA ARG A 35 1.61 6.70 18.66
C ARG A 35 0.65 7.06 17.56
N CYS A 36 -0.65 7.08 17.88
CA CYS A 36 -1.73 7.47 16.98
C CYS A 36 -2.85 8.14 17.78
N LEU A 37 -3.45 9.19 17.24
CA LEU A 37 -4.63 9.83 17.83
C LEU A 37 -5.94 9.13 17.45
N ASN A 38 -5.90 8.29 16.41
CA ASN A 38 -7.04 7.51 15.96
C ASN A 38 -7.03 6.13 16.62
N ASN A 39 -8.22 5.59 16.86
CA ASN A 39 -8.42 4.27 17.44
C ASN A 39 -9.17 3.36 16.45
N CYS A 40 -8.65 3.26 15.22
CA CYS A 40 -9.33 2.53 14.14
C CYS A 40 -9.52 1.06 14.48
N SER A 41 -10.76 0.55 14.39
CA SER A 41 -11.10 -0.87 14.66
C SER A 41 -10.37 -1.83 13.73
N TYR A 42 -10.12 -1.42 12.50
CA TYR A 42 -9.50 -2.21 11.43
C TYR A 42 -7.99 -1.98 11.29
N CYS A 43 -7.32 -1.39 12.27
CA CYS A 43 -5.90 -1.07 12.16
C CYS A 43 -5.06 -2.34 11.94
N GLY A 44 -4.38 -2.42 10.79
CA GLY A 44 -3.51 -3.54 10.46
C GLY A 44 -2.14 -3.49 11.15
N ALA A 45 -1.81 -2.39 11.83
CA ALA A 45 -0.59 -2.26 12.60
C ALA A 45 -0.84 -2.67 14.05
N ASP A 46 0.07 -3.47 14.60
CA ASP A 46 0.05 -3.87 16.02
C ASP A 46 0.71 -2.80 16.90
N ILE A 47 0.12 -1.58 16.84
CA ILE A 47 0.67 -0.40 17.53
C ILE A 47 0.14 -0.22 18.95
N PHE A 48 -0.83 -1.04 19.37
CA PHE A 48 -1.54 -0.83 20.62
C PHE A 48 -0.94 -1.62 21.79
N GLU A 49 -0.28 -2.73 21.51
CA GLU A 49 0.36 -3.57 22.52
C GLU A 49 1.77 -3.08 22.91
N GLN A 50 2.45 -2.38 22.03
CA GLN A 50 3.81 -1.91 22.26
C GLN A 50 3.91 -0.41 22.01
N GLN A 51 4.50 0.32 22.96
CA GLN A 51 4.76 1.75 22.79
C GLN A 51 6.23 1.97 22.43
N GLY A 52 6.48 2.78 21.41
CA GLY A 52 7.84 3.07 21.00
C GLY A 52 7.96 3.98 19.77
N GLU A 53 9.20 4.38 19.54
CA GLU A 53 9.63 5.13 18.37
C GLU A 53 10.94 4.56 17.86
N VAL A 54 11.14 4.58 16.55
CA VAL A 54 12.40 4.15 15.97
C VAL A 54 13.53 5.08 16.38
N ASP A 55 14.66 4.52 16.77
CA ASP A 55 15.88 5.30 17.00
C ASP A 55 16.29 6.04 15.73
N PHE A 56 16.59 7.32 15.86
CA PHE A 56 16.91 8.19 14.72
C PHE A 56 18.19 7.75 13.99
N GLY A 57 19.21 7.32 14.73
CA GLY A 57 20.46 6.85 14.15
C GLY A 57 20.27 5.56 13.36
N VAL A 58 19.48 4.63 13.90
CA VAL A 58 19.11 3.38 13.22
C VAL A 58 18.32 3.67 11.96
N LEU A 59 17.28 4.51 12.05
CA LEU A 59 16.45 4.89 10.90
C LEU A 59 17.27 5.54 9.78
N THR A 60 18.07 6.56 10.13
CA THR A 60 18.90 7.27 9.15
C THR A 60 20.01 6.39 8.58
N GLY A 61 20.50 5.42 9.36
CA GLY A 61 21.41 4.40 8.88
C GLY A 61 20.79 3.52 7.78
N HIS A 62 19.53 3.09 7.95
CA HIS A 62 18.79 2.36 6.91
C HIS A 62 18.54 3.23 5.68
N LEU A 63 18.08 4.46 5.86
CA LEU A 63 17.81 5.41 4.76
C LEU A 63 19.07 5.66 3.91
N LYS A 64 20.21 5.90 4.55
CA LYS A 64 21.50 6.05 3.84
C LYS A 64 21.93 4.80 3.08
N ALA A 65 21.75 3.62 3.69
CA ALA A 65 22.10 2.36 3.03
C ALA A 65 21.25 2.10 1.78
N TYR A 66 19.94 2.44 1.83
CA TYR A 66 19.04 2.32 0.68
C TYR A 66 19.37 3.36 -0.41
N ALA A 67 19.62 4.59 -0.01
CA ALA A 67 20.01 5.65 -0.95
C ALA A 67 21.33 5.32 -1.68
N ALA A 68 22.36 4.85 -0.95
CA ALA A 68 23.62 4.42 -1.54
C ALA A 68 23.43 3.26 -2.53
N HIS A 69 22.65 2.23 -2.15
CA HIS A 69 22.36 1.13 -3.06
C HIS A 69 21.57 1.57 -4.30
N ALA A 70 20.64 2.52 -4.16
CA ALA A 70 19.94 3.10 -5.28
C ALA A 70 20.89 3.82 -6.26
N GLN A 71 21.86 4.57 -5.72
CA GLN A 71 22.88 5.23 -6.54
C GLN A 71 23.77 4.22 -7.28
N GLU A 72 24.22 3.16 -6.59
CA GLU A 72 25.07 2.11 -7.18
C GLU A 72 24.36 1.34 -8.31
N THR A 73 23.05 1.13 -8.19
CA THR A 73 22.25 0.32 -9.12
C THR A 73 21.49 1.14 -10.16
N GLY A 74 21.46 2.45 -10.04
CA GLY A 74 20.62 3.34 -10.84
C GLY A 74 19.13 3.23 -10.51
N ALA A 75 18.78 2.66 -9.35
CA ALA A 75 17.40 2.52 -8.93
C ALA A 75 16.81 3.82 -8.37
N ASN A 76 15.49 3.98 -8.49
CA ASN A 76 14.77 5.05 -7.82
C ASN A 76 14.45 4.64 -6.39
N PHE A 77 14.88 5.43 -5.42
CA PHE A 77 14.53 5.21 -4.02
C PHE A 77 13.45 6.18 -3.55
N VAL A 78 12.44 5.65 -2.84
CA VAL A 78 11.39 6.43 -2.17
C VAL A 78 11.14 5.87 -0.78
N ALA A 79 11.30 6.69 0.24
CA ALA A 79 10.93 6.35 1.61
C ALA A 79 9.44 6.60 1.84
N SER A 80 8.77 5.68 2.56
CA SER A 80 7.37 5.84 2.99
C SER A 80 7.35 6.07 4.50
N LEU A 81 7.05 7.27 4.95
CA LEU A 81 6.96 7.61 6.36
C LEU A 81 5.56 7.21 6.86
N VAL A 82 5.52 6.27 7.79
CA VAL A 82 4.32 5.67 8.36
C VAL A 82 4.46 5.46 9.87
N GLY A 83 3.61 4.67 10.47
CA GLY A 83 3.61 4.29 11.86
C GLY A 83 2.17 4.25 12.37
N GLY A 84 1.94 4.54 13.63
CA GLY A 84 0.62 4.90 14.11
C GLY A 84 0.14 6.16 13.38
N ASP A 85 0.80 7.28 13.66
CA ASP A 85 0.72 8.50 12.85
C ASP A 85 2.13 9.11 12.74
N ALA A 86 2.66 9.17 11.53
CA ALA A 86 4.01 9.65 11.27
C ALA A 86 4.31 11.03 11.89
N PHE A 87 3.31 11.92 11.94
CA PHE A 87 3.47 13.26 12.51
C PHE A 87 3.62 13.29 14.03
N LEU A 88 3.45 12.18 14.72
CA LEU A 88 3.65 12.04 16.15
C LEU A 88 5.06 11.55 16.53
N TYR A 89 5.90 11.27 15.54
CA TYR A 89 7.31 10.97 15.78
C TYR A 89 8.02 12.20 16.38
N THR A 90 8.71 12.04 17.51
CA THR A 90 9.31 13.17 18.23
C THR A 90 10.35 13.93 17.41
N ARG A 91 11.08 13.25 16.56
CA ARG A 91 12.12 13.80 15.70
C ARG A 91 11.70 13.99 14.24
N PHE A 92 10.38 14.22 14.00
CA PHE A 92 9.86 14.30 12.64
C PHE A 92 10.49 15.43 11.82
N ASP A 93 10.60 16.64 12.38
CA ASP A 93 11.17 17.79 11.66
C ASP A 93 12.66 17.60 11.36
N GLU A 94 13.42 16.95 12.26
CA GLU A 94 14.83 16.59 12.01
C GLU A 94 14.92 15.53 10.88
N LEU A 95 14.00 14.57 10.86
CA LEU A 95 13.94 13.57 9.79
C LEU A 95 13.68 14.23 8.43
N LEU A 96 12.75 15.19 8.35
CA LEU A 96 12.49 15.93 7.11
C LEU A 96 13.73 16.70 6.63
N THR A 97 14.46 17.33 7.54
CA THR A 97 15.73 18.01 7.23
C THR A 97 16.75 17.02 6.68
N PHE A 98 16.91 15.87 7.38
CA PHE A 98 17.83 14.81 6.95
C PHE A 98 17.50 14.28 5.53
N LEU A 99 16.21 14.04 5.24
CA LEU A 99 15.76 13.54 3.93
C LEU A 99 16.09 14.56 2.82
N ALA A 100 15.84 15.85 3.06
CA ALA A 100 16.14 16.92 2.12
C ALA A 100 17.66 17.07 1.88
N GLU A 101 18.48 17.05 2.94
CA GLU A 101 19.95 17.17 2.85
C GLU A 101 20.60 15.98 2.13
N ASN A 102 19.96 14.81 2.11
CA ASN A 102 20.47 13.62 1.43
C ASN A 102 19.74 13.32 0.10
N ASP A 103 18.93 14.26 -0.41
CA ASP A 103 18.13 14.11 -1.66
C ASP A 103 17.29 12.83 -1.69
N ILE A 104 16.73 12.44 -0.54
CA ILE A 104 15.89 11.26 -0.42
C ILE A 104 14.43 11.67 -0.61
N ARG A 105 13.83 11.25 -1.71
CA ARG A 105 12.40 11.43 -1.96
C ARG A 105 11.56 10.59 -1.00
N TYR A 106 10.46 11.13 -0.55
CA TYR A 106 9.59 10.43 0.38
C TYR A 106 8.11 10.75 0.17
N LEU A 107 7.28 9.90 0.72
CA LEU A 107 5.84 10.12 0.88
C LEU A 107 5.44 9.94 2.36
N VAL A 108 4.32 10.51 2.73
CA VAL A 108 3.79 10.37 4.10
C VAL A 108 2.41 9.72 4.07
N LYS A 109 2.22 8.67 4.89
CA LYS A 109 0.90 8.15 5.24
C LYS A 109 0.52 8.71 6.61
N CYS A 110 -0.55 9.49 6.67
CA CYS A 110 -0.90 10.24 7.87
C CYS A 110 -2.41 10.27 8.12
N ASN A 111 -2.77 10.68 9.33
CA ASN A 111 -4.13 11.06 9.66
C ASN A 111 -4.37 12.54 9.36
N ALA A 112 -5.56 12.86 8.88
CA ALA A 112 -5.93 14.25 8.59
C ALA A 112 -5.93 15.13 9.85
N SER A 113 -6.26 14.54 11.02
CA SER A 113 -6.33 15.26 12.29
C SER A 113 -5.02 15.90 12.74
N THR A 114 -3.90 15.31 12.35
CA THR A 114 -2.55 15.80 12.71
C THR A 114 -1.90 16.67 11.64
N LEU A 115 -2.48 16.76 10.44
CA LEU A 115 -1.97 17.56 9.34
C LEU A 115 -2.36 19.04 9.52
N THR A 116 -1.43 19.86 9.99
CA THR A 116 -1.57 21.32 10.05
C THR A 116 -1.04 21.98 8.78
N ARG A 117 -1.43 23.25 8.53
CA ARG A 117 -0.87 24.05 7.41
C ARG A 117 0.66 24.13 7.50
N LYS A 118 1.20 24.45 8.68
CA LYS A 118 2.65 24.54 8.91
C LYS A 118 3.38 23.23 8.54
N ARG A 119 2.79 22.07 8.92
CA ARG A 119 3.35 20.77 8.52
C ARG A 119 3.28 20.55 7.02
N ALA A 120 2.16 20.90 6.37
CA ALA A 120 2.03 20.78 4.92
C ALA A 120 3.04 21.66 4.16
N GLU A 121 3.26 22.90 4.61
CA GLU A 121 4.29 23.80 4.07
C GLU A 121 5.68 23.18 4.24
N ARG A 122 6.02 22.67 5.42
CA ARG A 122 7.30 22.02 5.67
C ARG A 122 7.51 20.77 4.80
N LEU A 123 6.48 19.94 4.62
CA LEU A 123 6.54 18.80 3.72
C LEU A 123 6.82 19.22 2.27
N LYS A 124 6.20 20.31 1.81
CA LYS A 124 6.44 20.85 0.48
C LYS A 124 7.89 21.33 0.32
N GLU A 125 8.40 22.06 1.29
CA GLU A 125 9.78 22.57 1.30
C GLU A 125 10.83 21.46 1.26
N THR A 126 10.56 20.33 1.92
CA THR A 126 11.50 19.22 2.06
C THR A 126 11.31 18.10 1.01
N GLY A 127 10.48 18.33 -0.02
CA GLY A 127 10.38 17.42 -1.17
C GLY A 127 9.46 16.22 -0.98
N CYS A 128 8.43 16.32 -0.13
CA CYS A 128 7.39 15.30 -0.05
C CYS A 128 6.71 15.12 -1.40
N THR A 129 6.65 13.88 -1.89
CA THR A 129 6.10 13.58 -3.22
C THR A 129 4.60 13.40 -3.22
N VAL A 130 4.03 12.86 -2.14
CA VAL A 130 2.58 12.63 -2.01
C VAL A 130 2.16 12.43 -0.55
N LEU A 131 1.01 12.97 -0.20
CA LEU A 131 0.30 12.65 1.04
C LEU A 131 -0.71 11.54 0.78
N LYS A 132 -0.64 10.46 1.56
CA LYS A 132 -1.64 9.39 1.54
C LYS A 132 -2.46 9.44 2.81
N MET A 133 -3.78 9.61 2.68
CA MET A 133 -4.70 9.66 3.80
C MET A 133 -5.81 8.63 3.63
N THR A 134 -6.21 7.99 4.74
CA THR A 134 -7.14 6.87 4.70
C THR A 134 -8.60 7.34 4.66
N PHE A 135 -9.34 6.77 3.72
CA PHE A 135 -10.79 6.84 3.60
C PHE A 135 -11.42 5.49 3.92
N TYR A 136 -12.56 5.48 4.64
CA TYR A 136 -13.20 4.22 5.08
C TYR A 136 -14.70 4.13 4.73
N GLY A 137 -15.25 5.07 4.00
CA GLY A 137 -16.65 5.10 3.59
C GLY A 137 -17.37 6.42 3.89
N GLU A 138 -18.68 6.42 3.79
CA GLU A 138 -19.53 7.58 4.10
C GLU A 138 -19.32 8.06 5.54
N ALA A 139 -19.74 9.30 5.83
CA ALA A 139 -19.43 9.96 7.11
C ALA A 139 -19.76 9.12 8.35
N GLN A 140 -20.93 8.46 8.36
CA GLN A 140 -21.33 7.64 9.49
C GLN A 140 -20.36 6.46 9.71
N VAL A 141 -20.02 5.74 8.64
CA VAL A 141 -19.11 4.58 8.70
C VAL A 141 -17.67 5.04 8.98
N HIS A 142 -17.20 6.05 8.26
CA HIS A 142 -15.84 6.57 8.45
C HIS A 142 -15.60 7.04 9.89
N ASN A 143 -16.51 7.87 10.41
CA ASN A 143 -16.35 8.47 11.75
C ASN A 143 -16.53 7.45 12.87
N ALA A 144 -17.41 6.44 12.71
CA ALA A 144 -17.57 5.37 13.70
C ALA A 144 -16.27 4.56 13.91
N HIS A 145 -15.52 4.33 12.84
CA HIS A 145 -14.30 3.50 12.89
C HIS A 145 -13.00 4.28 13.06
N ARG A 146 -13.01 5.59 12.83
CA ARG A 146 -11.78 6.41 12.85
C ARG A 146 -11.82 7.57 13.85
N GLY A 147 -12.97 7.89 14.41
CA GLY A 147 -13.19 8.98 15.34
C GLY A 147 -14.08 10.09 14.79
N LEU A 148 -14.66 10.87 15.67
CA LEU A 148 -15.63 11.90 15.38
C LEU A 148 -15.08 12.94 14.39
N ASP A 149 -15.89 13.31 13.41
CA ASP A 149 -15.58 14.33 12.38
C ASP A 149 -14.32 14.10 11.54
N THR A 150 -13.74 12.90 11.58
CA THR A 150 -12.51 12.61 10.86
C THR A 150 -12.67 12.67 9.34
N LEU A 151 -13.88 12.40 8.78
CA LEU A 151 -14.10 12.57 7.33
C LEU A 151 -14.08 14.04 6.92
N LYS A 152 -14.73 14.92 7.70
CA LYS A 152 -14.70 16.36 7.44
C LYS A 152 -13.27 16.91 7.48
N LEU A 153 -12.50 16.51 8.48
CA LEU A 153 -11.08 16.87 8.58
C LEU A 153 -10.28 16.33 7.38
N LEU A 154 -10.54 15.11 6.94
CA LEU A 154 -9.89 14.51 5.77
C LEU A 154 -10.11 15.37 4.52
N GLU A 155 -11.35 15.82 4.29
CA GLU A 155 -11.70 16.68 3.18
C GLU A 155 -11.03 18.06 3.26
N GLU A 156 -11.13 18.72 4.42
CA GLU A 156 -10.55 20.06 4.65
C GLU A 156 -9.01 20.03 4.50
N ARG A 157 -8.35 19.03 5.06
CA ARG A 157 -6.90 18.89 4.99
C ARG A 157 -6.41 18.51 3.59
N SER A 158 -7.20 17.71 2.86
CA SER A 158 -6.91 17.41 1.46
C SER A 158 -6.95 18.68 0.60
N LYS A 159 -8.00 19.50 0.74
CA LYS A 159 -8.12 20.79 0.04
C LYS A 159 -6.95 21.73 0.40
N MET A 160 -6.64 21.84 1.69
CA MET A 160 -5.53 22.66 2.18
C MET A 160 -4.18 22.21 1.62
N ALA A 161 -3.84 20.93 1.69
CA ALA A 161 -2.56 20.41 1.19
C ALA A 161 -2.43 20.62 -0.32
N ARG A 162 -3.50 20.35 -1.09
CA ARG A 162 -3.51 20.59 -2.54
C ARG A 162 -3.36 22.06 -2.90
N SER A 163 -3.97 22.97 -2.13
CA SER A 163 -3.78 24.43 -2.34
C SER A 163 -2.32 24.89 -2.16
N LEU A 164 -1.52 24.13 -1.45
CA LEU A 164 -0.08 24.32 -1.30
C LEU A 164 0.74 23.59 -2.37
N GLY A 165 0.09 22.86 -3.28
CA GLY A 165 0.74 22.09 -4.34
C GLY A 165 1.33 20.75 -3.86
N LEU A 166 0.85 20.20 -2.74
CA LEU A 166 1.15 18.84 -2.32
C LEU A 166 0.12 17.89 -2.94
N PRO A 167 0.54 16.87 -3.70
CA PRO A 167 -0.36 15.85 -4.21
C PRO A 167 -1.00 15.05 -3.08
N VAL A 168 -2.31 14.82 -3.16
CA VAL A 168 -3.10 14.07 -2.17
C VAL A 168 -3.76 12.86 -2.82
N VAL A 169 -3.48 11.69 -2.25
CA VAL A 169 -4.09 10.41 -2.65
C VAL A 169 -4.87 9.84 -1.47
N TRP A 170 -6.12 9.48 -1.68
CA TRP A 170 -6.88 8.75 -0.66
C TRP A 170 -6.65 7.25 -0.77
N HIS A 171 -6.36 6.64 0.37
CA HIS A 171 -6.27 5.19 0.52
C HIS A 171 -7.64 4.64 0.94
N LEU A 172 -8.31 3.97 0.03
CA LEU A 172 -9.58 3.30 0.28
C LEU A 172 -9.31 2.00 1.02
N SER A 173 -9.47 1.98 2.33
CA SER A 173 -9.40 0.74 3.12
C SER A 173 -10.75 0.06 3.06
N VAL A 174 -10.82 -1.14 2.44
CA VAL A 174 -12.06 -1.83 2.11
C VAL A 174 -12.10 -3.19 2.78
N GLY A 175 -13.09 -3.40 3.63
CA GLY A 175 -13.45 -4.65 4.26
C GLY A 175 -14.92 -4.98 4.01
N LYS A 176 -15.37 -6.13 4.51
CA LYS A 176 -16.76 -6.57 4.36
C LYS A 176 -17.76 -5.55 4.89
N GLU A 177 -17.51 -5.00 6.06
CA GLU A 177 -18.42 -4.11 6.77
C GLU A 177 -18.62 -2.75 6.10
N ASN A 178 -17.62 -2.25 5.35
CA ASN A 178 -17.69 -0.93 4.71
C ASN A 178 -17.76 -0.97 3.18
N LEU A 179 -17.76 -2.14 2.56
CA LEU A 179 -17.74 -2.32 1.12
C LEU A 179 -18.81 -1.46 0.41
N GLU A 180 -20.06 -1.58 0.83
CA GLU A 180 -21.17 -0.85 0.21
C GLU A 180 -21.08 0.66 0.46
N SER A 181 -20.59 1.07 1.62
CA SER A 181 -20.38 2.48 1.93
C SER A 181 -19.27 3.10 1.06
N VAL A 182 -18.18 2.38 0.81
CA VAL A 182 -17.11 2.83 -0.10
C VAL A 182 -17.63 2.90 -1.55
N ARG A 183 -18.40 1.90 -2.01
CA ARG A 183 -19.04 1.90 -3.35
C ARG A 183 -19.88 3.15 -3.55
N ARG A 184 -20.81 3.44 -2.64
CA ARG A 184 -21.66 4.65 -2.72
C ARG A 184 -20.87 5.95 -2.66
N SER A 185 -19.68 5.94 -2.07
CA SER A 185 -18.81 7.12 -1.95
C SER A 185 -18.02 7.46 -3.21
N LEU A 186 -17.94 6.59 -4.21
CA LEU A 186 -17.12 6.84 -5.40
C LEU A 186 -17.46 8.16 -6.11
N PRO A 187 -18.75 8.52 -6.36
CA PRO A 187 -19.10 9.81 -6.96
C PRO A 187 -18.66 11.02 -6.10
N TYR A 188 -18.79 10.90 -4.77
CA TYR A 188 -18.31 11.92 -3.85
C TYR A 188 -16.80 12.10 -3.92
N ILE A 189 -16.04 11.00 -3.89
CA ILE A 189 -14.57 11.02 -4.04
C ILE A 189 -14.17 11.74 -5.33
N ARG A 190 -14.88 11.49 -6.42
CA ARG A 190 -14.64 12.16 -7.70
C ARG A 190 -14.83 13.67 -7.62
N SER A 191 -15.85 14.14 -6.88
CA SER A 191 -16.15 15.59 -6.74
C SER A 191 -15.05 16.36 -6.00
N LEU A 192 -14.19 15.68 -5.26
CA LEU A 192 -13.13 16.32 -4.46
C LEU A 192 -11.88 16.70 -5.26
N ASN A 193 -11.81 16.31 -6.54
CA ASN A 193 -10.64 16.61 -7.39
C ASN A 193 -9.31 16.18 -6.77
N LEU A 194 -9.24 15.01 -6.14
CA LEU A 194 -8.00 14.46 -5.60
C LEU A 194 -7.01 14.16 -6.73
N ASP A 195 -5.72 14.01 -6.37
CA ASP A 195 -4.70 13.61 -7.31
C ASP A 195 -4.69 12.09 -7.56
N GLY A 196 -5.44 11.33 -6.79
CA GLY A 196 -5.66 9.91 -7.00
C GLY A 196 -6.34 9.20 -5.84
N VAL A 197 -6.62 7.93 -6.09
CA VAL A 197 -7.03 6.97 -5.06
C VAL A 197 -6.22 5.69 -5.18
N VAL A 198 -6.06 4.99 -4.08
CA VAL A 198 -5.43 3.68 -4.02
C VAL A 198 -6.25 2.79 -3.09
N GLU A 199 -6.56 1.60 -3.52
CA GLU A 199 -7.31 0.64 -2.72
C GLU A 199 -6.40 -0.23 -1.86
N GLY A 200 -6.94 -0.74 -0.77
CA GLY A 200 -6.31 -1.75 0.07
C GLY A 200 -7.35 -2.54 0.83
N ARG A 201 -7.17 -3.85 0.86
CA ARG A 201 -8.06 -4.75 1.59
C ARG A 201 -7.81 -4.66 3.09
N VAL A 202 -8.89 -4.65 3.86
CA VAL A 202 -8.88 -4.96 5.28
C VAL A 202 -8.93 -6.47 5.41
N GLY A 203 -7.97 -7.06 6.09
CA GLY A 203 -7.91 -8.48 6.35
C GLY A 203 -7.83 -8.76 7.85
N LYS A 204 -7.87 -10.03 8.24
CA LYS A 204 -7.75 -10.49 9.64
C LYS A 204 -6.32 -10.31 10.18
N ILE A 205 -5.87 -9.06 10.25
CA ILE A 205 -4.50 -8.64 10.59
C ILE A 205 -4.55 -7.52 11.63
N GLY A 206 -3.53 -7.42 12.47
CA GLY A 206 -3.45 -6.41 13.51
C GLY A 206 -4.58 -6.56 14.52
N ARG A 207 -5.35 -5.50 14.77
CA ARG A 207 -6.49 -5.54 15.71
C ARG A 207 -7.55 -6.59 15.38
N LEU A 208 -7.70 -6.92 14.11
CA LEU A 208 -8.68 -7.91 13.67
C LEU A 208 -8.15 -9.35 13.74
N ALA A 209 -6.89 -9.55 14.09
CA ALA A 209 -6.26 -10.88 14.07
C ALA A 209 -6.96 -11.87 15.02
N GLU A 210 -7.46 -11.38 16.17
CA GLU A 210 -8.09 -12.19 17.22
C GLU A 210 -9.63 -12.05 17.24
N GLU A 211 -10.21 -11.26 16.31
CA GLU A 211 -11.66 -11.10 16.22
C GLU A 211 -12.33 -12.41 15.75
N ALA A 212 -13.10 -13.02 16.65
CA ALA A 212 -13.77 -14.30 16.38
C ALA A 212 -14.83 -14.16 15.26
N ASP A 213 -15.56 -13.05 15.26
CA ASP A 213 -16.66 -12.76 14.34
C ASP A 213 -16.23 -11.94 13.12
N PHE A 214 -14.92 -11.88 12.83
CA PHE A 214 -14.43 -11.15 11.66
C PHE A 214 -15.02 -11.72 10.38
N ALA A 215 -15.88 -10.93 9.73
CA ALA A 215 -16.41 -11.22 8.42
C ALA A 215 -15.43 -10.75 7.33
N ASP A 216 -14.84 -11.69 6.59
CA ASP A 216 -13.95 -11.36 5.48
C ASP A 216 -14.73 -11.14 4.17
N LEU A 217 -14.10 -10.42 3.24
CA LEU A 217 -14.59 -10.30 1.88
C LEU A 217 -14.55 -11.66 1.18
N THR A 218 -15.56 -11.97 0.41
CA THR A 218 -15.48 -13.10 -0.53
C THR A 218 -14.64 -12.70 -1.75
N SER A 219 -14.13 -13.70 -2.47
CA SER A 219 -13.40 -13.48 -3.72
C SER A 219 -14.24 -12.74 -4.77
N LEU A 220 -15.53 -13.03 -4.85
CA LEU A 220 -16.45 -12.39 -5.79
C LEU A 220 -16.78 -10.95 -5.39
N GLU A 221 -16.94 -10.67 -4.11
CA GLU A 221 -17.13 -9.29 -3.63
C GLU A 221 -15.92 -8.41 -3.93
N TRP A 222 -14.70 -8.93 -3.69
CA TRP A 222 -13.50 -8.19 -4.02
C TRP A 222 -13.34 -7.97 -5.52
N ARG A 223 -13.56 -9.02 -6.34
CA ARG A 223 -13.57 -8.90 -7.80
C ARG A 223 -14.58 -7.87 -8.28
N GLY A 224 -15.81 -7.94 -7.75
CA GLY A 224 -16.89 -6.99 -8.08
C GLY A 224 -16.49 -5.55 -7.76
N PHE A 225 -15.91 -5.31 -6.59
CA PHE A 225 -15.43 -3.98 -6.20
C PHE A 225 -14.31 -3.47 -7.11
N LEU A 226 -13.33 -4.29 -7.44
CA LEU A 226 -12.26 -3.90 -8.38
C LEU A 226 -12.83 -3.58 -9.78
N LEU A 227 -13.82 -4.34 -10.23
CA LEU A 227 -14.49 -4.08 -11.51
C LEU A 227 -15.25 -2.76 -11.49
N GLU A 228 -15.97 -2.44 -10.41
CA GLU A 228 -16.65 -1.14 -10.25
C GLU A 228 -15.64 0.01 -10.22
N LEU A 229 -14.52 -0.18 -9.53
CA LEU A 229 -13.46 0.81 -9.47
C LEU A 229 -12.81 1.01 -10.86
N LEU A 230 -12.67 -0.06 -11.64
CA LEU A 230 -12.23 0.01 -13.05
C LEU A 230 -13.21 0.80 -13.91
N HIS A 231 -14.52 0.56 -13.75
CA HIS A 231 -15.56 1.32 -14.45
C HIS A 231 -15.57 2.79 -14.03
N PHE A 232 -15.39 3.07 -12.75
CA PHE A 232 -15.22 4.42 -12.25
C PHE A 232 -14.02 5.11 -12.92
N TYR A 233 -12.90 4.41 -13.02
CA TYR A 233 -11.71 4.91 -13.70
C TYR A 233 -11.95 5.16 -15.19
N TYR A 234 -12.61 4.24 -15.88
CA TYR A 234 -12.96 4.40 -17.29
C TYR A 234 -13.82 5.65 -17.54
N ARG A 235 -14.82 5.87 -16.69
CA ARG A 235 -15.74 7.00 -16.84
C ARG A 235 -15.16 8.35 -16.43
N TYR A 236 -14.33 8.37 -15.42
CA TYR A 236 -13.93 9.59 -14.70
C TYR A 236 -12.43 9.81 -14.61
N GLY A 237 -11.62 8.85 -15.02
CA GLY A 237 -10.17 8.94 -15.00
C GLY A 237 -9.66 9.96 -16.01
N THR A 238 -9.54 11.21 -15.57
CA THR A 238 -8.93 12.28 -16.39
C THR A 238 -7.41 12.14 -16.40
N GLU A 239 -6.76 12.82 -17.34
CA GLU A 239 -5.33 13.02 -17.33
C GLU A 239 -4.89 13.60 -15.98
N GLY A 240 -3.85 13.03 -15.37
CA GLY A 240 -3.36 13.43 -14.05
C GLY A 240 -3.99 12.74 -12.84
N PHE A 241 -5.13 12.06 -12.98
CA PHE A 241 -5.69 11.28 -11.87
C PHE A 241 -4.96 9.93 -11.74
N ASN A 242 -4.30 9.71 -10.61
CA ASN A 242 -3.53 8.50 -10.36
C ASN A 242 -4.40 7.38 -9.76
N PHE A 243 -4.63 6.34 -10.53
CA PHE A 243 -5.19 5.09 -10.03
C PHE A 243 -4.08 4.18 -9.53
N GLY A 244 -4.16 3.82 -8.26
CA GLY A 244 -3.08 3.14 -7.57
C GLY A 244 -2.81 1.72 -8.01
N PHE A 245 -3.75 0.95 -8.57
CA PHE A 245 -3.64 -0.50 -8.88
C PHE A 245 -2.74 -1.23 -7.89
N ARG A 246 -2.95 -1.01 -6.58
CA ARG A 246 -2.05 -1.52 -5.54
C ARG A 246 -2.23 -3.01 -5.32
N ASP A 247 -3.47 -3.46 -5.36
CA ASP A 247 -3.78 -4.86 -5.15
C ASP A 247 -3.24 -5.74 -6.29
N LYS A 248 -2.75 -6.90 -5.94
CA LYS A 248 -2.14 -7.80 -6.93
C LYS A 248 -3.18 -8.45 -7.83
N LEU A 249 -4.43 -8.55 -7.36
CA LEU A 249 -5.54 -9.11 -8.10
C LEU A 249 -6.07 -8.21 -9.23
N TRP A 250 -5.53 -6.99 -9.37
CA TRP A 250 -5.72 -6.20 -10.59
C TRP A 250 -5.17 -6.91 -11.83
N ILE A 251 -4.09 -7.69 -11.70
CA ILE A 251 -3.47 -8.37 -12.84
C ILE A 251 -4.46 -9.34 -13.52
N PRO A 252 -5.02 -10.35 -12.83
CA PRO A 252 -6.00 -11.23 -13.46
C PRO A 252 -7.24 -10.48 -13.96
N LEU A 253 -7.76 -9.50 -13.19
CA LEU A 253 -8.94 -8.75 -13.62
C LEU A 253 -8.70 -8.01 -14.95
N LEU A 254 -7.61 -7.29 -15.08
CA LEU A 254 -7.32 -6.53 -16.30
C LEU A 254 -7.07 -7.43 -17.51
N VAL A 255 -6.53 -8.64 -17.31
CA VAL A 255 -6.40 -9.64 -18.39
C VAL A 255 -7.77 -10.19 -18.77
N GLU A 256 -8.63 -10.54 -17.81
CA GLU A 256 -10.01 -10.99 -18.06
C GLU A 256 -10.84 -9.94 -18.81
N GLU A 257 -10.66 -8.66 -18.49
CA GLU A 257 -11.34 -7.53 -19.15
C GLU A 257 -10.68 -7.14 -20.51
N GLY A 258 -9.65 -7.88 -20.96
CA GLY A 258 -8.97 -7.63 -22.24
C GLY A 258 -8.18 -6.31 -22.30
N LEU A 259 -7.84 -5.74 -21.12
CA LEU A 259 -7.12 -4.47 -20.99
C LEU A 259 -5.62 -4.65 -20.85
N LEU A 260 -5.15 -5.83 -20.41
CA LEU A 260 -3.75 -6.14 -20.21
C LEU A 260 -3.37 -7.42 -20.92
N ASP A 261 -2.33 -7.37 -21.77
CA ASP A 261 -1.72 -8.54 -22.38
C ASP A 261 -0.35 -8.82 -21.72
N LEU A 262 -0.22 -9.98 -21.11
CA LEU A 262 1.01 -10.42 -20.45
C LEU A 262 1.90 -11.29 -21.36
N ALA A 263 1.41 -11.73 -22.52
CA ALA A 263 2.17 -12.59 -23.42
C ALA A 263 3.54 -12.01 -23.81
N PRO A 264 3.66 -10.71 -24.13
CA PRO A 264 4.94 -10.09 -24.45
C PRO A 264 5.95 -10.04 -23.29
N LEU A 265 5.50 -10.23 -22.04
CA LEU A 265 6.31 -10.11 -20.83
C LEU A 265 6.75 -11.47 -20.30
N ARG A 266 6.09 -12.57 -20.71
CA ARG A 266 6.41 -13.93 -20.27
C ARG A 266 7.81 -14.35 -20.75
N GLY A 267 8.51 -15.09 -19.91
CA GLY A 267 9.86 -15.60 -20.21
C GLY A 267 10.98 -14.56 -20.20
N LYS A 268 10.66 -13.27 -19.94
CA LYS A 268 11.67 -12.19 -19.87
C LYS A 268 12.29 -12.01 -18.47
N GLY A 269 12.03 -12.91 -17.54
CA GLY A 269 12.51 -12.79 -16.16
C GLY A 269 11.86 -11.65 -15.36
N ILE A 270 10.78 -11.06 -15.90
CA ILE A 270 10.02 -9.99 -15.23
C ILE A 270 9.15 -10.64 -14.18
N ARG A 271 9.37 -10.25 -12.94
CA ARG A 271 8.56 -10.68 -11.80
C ARG A 271 7.92 -9.45 -11.17
N MET A 272 6.61 -9.44 -11.09
CA MET A 272 5.80 -8.42 -10.39
C MET A 272 5.04 -9.09 -9.25
N GLY A 273 4.20 -8.36 -8.58
CA GLY A 273 3.34 -8.92 -7.55
C GLY A 273 3.80 -8.56 -6.14
N CYS A 274 3.78 -9.52 -5.22
CA CYS A 274 4.20 -9.29 -3.84
C CYS A 274 5.73 -9.20 -3.76
N ASP A 275 6.23 -8.04 -3.33
CA ASP A 275 7.65 -7.68 -3.37
C ASP A 275 8.39 -7.98 -2.08
N LEU A 276 7.90 -8.96 -1.30
CA LEU A 276 8.56 -9.37 -0.08
C LEU A 276 10.08 -9.46 -0.30
N PHE A 277 10.83 -8.58 0.36
CA PHE A 277 12.29 -8.48 0.30
C PHE A 277 12.93 -8.19 -1.07
N ALA A 278 12.16 -8.11 -2.16
CA ALA A 278 12.73 -7.86 -3.48
C ALA A 278 12.98 -6.36 -3.72
N ASN A 279 11.92 -5.54 -3.68
CA ASN A 279 12.00 -4.11 -4.04
C ASN A 279 11.54 -3.20 -2.89
N ALA A 280 10.90 -3.75 -1.87
CA ALA A 280 10.45 -3.00 -0.71
C ALA A 280 10.73 -3.77 0.57
N ALA A 281 11.02 -3.03 1.63
CA ALA A 281 11.12 -3.53 2.98
C ALA A 281 10.50 -2.54 3.95
N THR A 282 10.32 -2.95 5.19
CA THR A 282 9.83 -2.11 6.27
C THR A 282 10.85 -2.08 7.39
N VAL A 283 11.24 -0.89 7.87
CA VAL A 283 11.91 -0.73 9.16
C VAL A 283 10.86 -0.41 10.20
N ASP A 284 10.74 -1.24 11.23
CA ASP A 284 9.75 -1.06 12.28
C ASP A 284 10.22 -0.06 13.35
N PHE A 285 9.31 0.30 14.26
CA PHE A 285 9.59 1.26 15.33
C PHE A 285 10.70 0.81 16.30
N ARG A 286 11.09 -0.48 16.29
CA ARG A 286 12.23 -1.02 17.05
C ARG A 286 13.54 -0.95 16.26
N GLY A 287 13.47 -0.57 14.97
CA GLY A 287 14.61 -0.51 14.07
C GLY A 287 14.91 -1.80 13.32
N TYR A 288 14.04 -2.82 13.41
CA TYR A 288 14.23 -4.07 12.68
C TYR A 288 13.71 -3.97 11.24
N LEU A 289 14.48 -4.54 10.32
CA LEU A 289 14.11 -4.60 8.91
C LEU A 289 13.30 -5.87 8.65
N LYS A 290 12.09 -5.71 8.12
CA LYS A 290 11.17 -6.80 7.77
C LYS A 290 10.69 -6.67 6.33
N GLY A 291 10.19 -7.75 5.73
CA GLY A 291 9.78 -7.76 4.34
C GLY A 291 8.47 -7.00 4.07
N CYS A 292 7.58 -6.98 5.03
CA CYS A 292 6.28 -6.32 4.94
C CYS A 292 5.75 -6.02 6.33
N GLY A 293 5.29 -4.80 6.58
CA GLY A 293 4.69 -4.40 7.86
C GLY A 293 3.48 -5.28 8.26
N LEU A 294 2.68 -5.66 7.28
CA LEU A 294 1.51 -6.52 7.51
C LEU A 294 1.85 -7.96 7.89
N LEU A 295 3.00 -8.49 7.47
CA LEU A 295 3.40 -9.87 7.82
C LEU A 295 3.76 -10.01 9.29
N GLU A 296 4.36 -8.99 9.90
CA GLU A 296 4.62 -9.03 11.34
C GLU A 296 3.33 -8.96 12.14
N ALA A 297 2.38 -8.13 11.71
CA ALA A 297 1.05 -8.07 12.30
C ALA A 297 0.27 -9.39 12.15
N ALA A 298 0.53 -10.15 11.08
CA ALA A 298 -0.06 -11.48 10.86
C ALA A 298 0.68 -12.59 11.62
N GLN A 299 1.97 -12.41 11.94
CA GLN A 299 2.81 -13.41 12.62
C GLN A 299 3.85 -12.73 13.51
N LYS A 300 3.67 -12.83 14.83
CA LYS A 300 4.44 -12.09 15.88
C LYS A 300 5.95 -12.38 15.92
N ASN A 301 6.49 -13.34 15.18
CA ASN A 301 7.87 -13.83 15.32
C ASN A 301 8.77 -13.71 14.07
N VAL A 302 8.35 -12.97 13.04
CA VAL A 302 9.19 -12.78 11.85
C VAL A 302 9.99 -11.48 11.99
N ILE A 303 10.89 -11.45 12.96
CA ILE A 303 11.78 -10.32 13.18
C ILE A 303 13.17 -10.70 12.67
N PHE A 304 13.67 -9.87 11.82
CA PHE A 304 14.98 -10.05 11.25
C PHE A 304 15.98 -9.06 11.84
N HIS A 305 17.17 -9.52 12.22
CA HIS A 305 18.20 -8.68 12.82
C HIS A 305 18.81 -7.70 11.80
N PRO A 306 18.90 -6.38 12.10
CA PRO A 306 19.29 -5.35 11.12
C PRO A 306 20.64 -5.59 10.44
N ALA A 307 21.62 -6.08 11.19
CA ALA A 307 22.98 -6.26 10.70
C ALA A 307 23.16 -7.42 9.70
N ALA A 308 22.40 -8.52 9.88
CA ALA A 308 22.50 -9.70 9.03
C ALA A 308 21.74 -9.53 7.70
N GLN A 309 20.83 -8.56 7.62
CA GLN A 309 19.80 -8.53 6.59
C GLN A 309 19.91 -7.41 5.59
N LYS A 310 20.72 -6.37 5.84
CA LYS A 310 21.05 -5.39 4.79
C LYS A 310 21.43 -6.10 3.48
N ARG A 311 22.17 -7.19 3.59
CA ARG A 311 22.60 -8.00 2.44
C ARG A 311 21.49 -8.89 1.89
N ALA A 312 20.66 -9.48 2.74
CA ALA A 312 19.57 -10.36 2.33
C ALA A 312 18.43 -9.62 1.61
N VAL A 313 18.06 -8.41 2.10
CA VAL A 313 17.03 -7.57 1.47
C VAL A 313 17.41 -7.18 0.05
N PHE A 314 18.69 -6.87 -0.20
CA PHE A 314 19.16 -6.48 -1.53
C PHE A 314 19.50 -7.65 -2.45
N LEU A 315 19.79 -8.82 -1.90
CA LEU A 315 20.27 -9.97 -2.69
C LEU A 315 19.18 -11.01 -3.01
N SER A 316 18.06 -11.01 -2.31
CA SER A 316 17.04 -12.04 -2.49
C SER A 316 15.98 -11.60 -3.51
N LYS A 317 16.20 -11.96 -4.77
CA LYS A 317 15.17 -11.83 -5.82
C LYS A 317 14.09 -12.93 -5.73
N ASP A 318 14.24 -13.93 -4.87
CA ASP A 318 13.41 -15.15 -4.84
C ASP A 318 12.66 -15.39 -3.53
N THR A 319 12.39 -14.35 -2.77
CA THR A 319 11.94 -14.49 -1.37
C THR A 319 10.48 -14.86 -1.15
N ALA A 320 9.64 -14.83 -2.15
CA ALA A 320 8.28 -15.37 -2.04
C ALA A 320 8.20 -16.71 -2.77
N THR A 321 8.98 -17.70 -2.35
CA THR A 321 8.80 -19.08 -2.83
C THR A 321 7.43 -19.56 -2.39
N LEU A 322 6.53 -19.67 -3.35
CA LEU A 322 5.28 -20.38 -3.16
C LEU A 322 5.60 -21.87 -3.09
N LYS A 323 4.96 -22.59 -2.18
CA LYS A 323 5.13 -24.05 -2.10
C LYS A 323 4.84 -24.69 -3.45
N GLU A 324 5.71 -25.61 -3.85
CA GLU A 324 5.46 -26.49 -4.98
C GLU A 324 4.11 -27.19 -4.78
N GLY A 325 3.27 -27.21 -5.82
CA GLY A 325 1.91 -27.73 -5.75
C GLY A 325 0.85 -26.77 -5.23
N SER A 326 1.19 -25.55 -4.79
CA SER A 326 0.18 -24.53 -4.48
C SER A 326 -0.51 -24.02 -5.76
N VAL A 327 -1.78 -23.65 -5.65
CA VAL A 327 -2.57 -23.10 -6.78
C VAL A 327 -1.86 -21.89 -7.41
N CYS A 328 -1.23 -21.05 -6.59
CA CYS A 328 -0.48 -19.89 -7.09
C CYS A 328 0.80 -20.28 -7.81
N ALA A 329 1.49 -21.38 -7.44
CA ALA A 329 2.71 -21.83 -8.09
C ALA A 329 2.48 -22.29 -9.53
N SER A 330 1.32 -22.92 -9.80
CA SER A 330 0.90 -23.36 -11.13
C SER A 330 0.06 -22.33 -11.91
N CYS A 331 -0.20 -21.17 -11.32
CA CYS A 331 -1.06 -20.14 -11.91
C CYS A 331 -0.37 -19.45 -13.09
N ILE A 332 -1.12 -19.25 -14.18
CA ILE A 332 -0.61 -18.52 -15.36
C ILE A 332 -0.20 -17.08 -15.08
N TYR A 333 -0.62 -16.51 -13.96
CA TYR A 333 -0.27 -15.15 -13.49
C TYR A 333 0.84 -15.16 -12.43
N HIS A 334 1.48 -16.30 -12.13
CA HIS A 334 2.44 -16.43 -11.03
C HIS A 334 3.50 -15.33 -11.03
N ASP A 335 4.14 -15.07 -12.17
CA ASP A 335 5.22 -14.08 -12.26
C ASP A 335 4.75 -12.64 -12.04
N PHE A 336 3.47 -12.37 -12.20
CA PHE A 336 2.91 -11.02 -12.21
C PHE A 336 2.00 -10.70 -11.02
N CYS A 337 1.41 -11.69 -10.35
CA CYS A 337 0.41 -11.47 -9.31
C CYS A 337 0.88 -11.95 -7.92
N ARG A 338 0.90 -13.25 -7.66
CA ARG A 338 1.19 -13.92 -6.38
C ARG A 338 0.23 -13.62 -5.22
N GLY A 339 -0.83 -12.83 -5.42
CA GLY A 339 -1.74 -12.40 -4.36
C GLY A 339 -1.06 -11.63 -3.21
N CYS A 340 -1.75 -11.40 -2.10
CA CYS A 340 -1.19 -10.82 -0.89
C CYS A 340 -0.74 -11.92 0.09
N ARG A 341 0.55 -12.01 0.38
CA ARG A 341 1.11 -13.05 1.25
C ARG A 341 0.73 -12.87 2.72
N ALA A 342 0.56 -11.62 3.15
CA ALA A 342 0.12 -11.33 4.52
C ALA A 342 -1.34 -11.77 4.74
N ILE A 343 -2.23 -11.51 3.78
CA ILE A 343 -3.63 -11.96 3.88
C ILE A 343 -3.72 -13.49 3.77
N ALA A 344 -2.92 -14.12 2.89
CA ALA A 344 -2.87 -15.56 2.81
C ALA A 344 -2.44 -16.19 4.14
N LEU A 345 -1.36 -15.67 4.76
CA LEU A 345 -0.89 -16.11 6.07
C LEU A 345 -1.93 -15.92 7.17
N ALA A 346 -2.55 -14.74 7.24
CA ALA A 346 -3.54 -14.43 8.28
C ALA A 346 -4.79 -15.32 8.18
N HIS A 347 -5.17 -15.71 6.96
CA HIS A 347 -6.35 -16.55 6.72
C HIS A 347 -6.09 -18.05 6.93
N SER A 348 -4.93 -18.55 6.52
CA SER A 348 -4.64 -19.99 6.48
C SER A 348 -3.51 -20.45 7.37
N GLY A 349 -2.79 -19.53 8.03
CA GLY A 349 -1.55 -19.83 8.75
C GLY A 349 -0.34 -20.13 7.83
N ASP A 350 -0.51 -20.01 6.50
CA ASP A 350 0.53 -20.31 5.51
C ASP A 350 0.67 -19.18 4.47
N ALA A 351 1.78 -18.48 4.51
CA ALA A 351 2.06 -17.40 3.54
C ALA A 351 2.20 -17.91 2.09
N SER A 352 2.38 -19.21 1.88
CA SER A 352 2.44 -19.81 0.54
C SER A 352 1.07 -20.23 -0.01
N ALA A 353 0.02 -20.17 0.81
CA ALA A 353 -1.35 -20.53 0.40
C ALA A 353 -1.90 -19.57 -0.66
N GLN A 354 -2.99 -19.95 -1.29
CA GLN A 354 -3.73 -19.05 -2.19
C GLN A 354 -4.27 -17.87 -1.39
N ASP A 355 -4.20 -16.69 -1.98
CA ASP A 355 -4.88 -15.49 -1.45
C ASP A 355 -6.40 -15.78 -1.36
N PRO A 356 -7.05 -15.64 -0.18
CA PRO A 356 -8.45 -15.97 0.00
C PRO A 356 -9.41 -15.18 -0.87
N HIS A 357 -9.00 -13.98 -1.30
CA HIS A 357 -9.82 -13.12 -2.18
C HIS A 357 -9.55 -13.36 -3.68
N CYS A 358 -8.66 -14.29 -4.03
CA CYS A 358 -8.46 -14.68 -5.41
C CYS A 358 -9.61 -15.55 -5.89
N TRP A 359 -10.27 -15.15 -6.98
CA TRP A 359 -11.38 -15.89 -7.59
C TRP A 359 -10.94 -16.99 -8.55
N LEU A 360 -9.69 -17.01 -8.96
CA LEU A 360 -9.17 -18.00 -9.90
C LEU A 360 -9.08 -19.39 -9.25
N GLY A 361 -9.57 -20.41 -9.95
CA GLY A 361 -9.51 -21.79 -9.48
C GLY A 361 -10.45 -22.13 -8.32
N ARG A 362 -11.42 -21.29 -8.01
CA ARG A 362 -12.49 -21.59 -7.04
C ARG A 362 -13.77 -22.01 -7.75
N PRO A 363 -14.47 -23.06 -7.27
CA PRO A 363 -15.73 -23.52 -7.88
C PRO A 363 -16.84 -22.46 -7.89
N GLU A 364 -16.78 -21.51 -6.97
CA GLU A 364 -17.77 -20.43 -6.79
C GLU A 364 -17.58 -19.27 -7.79
N ALA A 365 -16.52 -19.30 -8.58
CA ALA A 365 -16.15 -18.22 -9.49
C ALA A 365 -16.54 -18.47 -10.96
N ILE A 366 -17.31 -19.54 -11.24
CA ILE A 366 -17.79 -19.92 -12.58
C ILE A 366 -19.27 -19.59 -12.72
#